data_5929b743a6775c4998ee52a9517ab03b
#
_entry.id   5929b743a6775c4998ee52a9517ab03b
#
_cell.length_a   1.000
_cell.length_b   1.000
_cell.length_c   1.000
_cell.angle_alpha   90.00
_cell.angle_beta   90.00
_cell.angle_gamma   90.00
#
_symmetry.space_group_name_H-M   'P 1'
#
loop_
_entity.id
_entity.type
_entity.pdbx_description
1 polymer ?
#
loop_
_entity_poly.entity_id
_entity_poly.type
_entity_poly.pdbx_seq_one_letter_code
_entity_poly.pdbx_strand_id
1 'polypeptide(L)'
;MIRQITITNFRSIRKETISTEEITTLVGKNDAGKSNLLRALNLFFNGKTDADADYNFHSDFNINAIVQQRKAKEIKVELVLKLPRSYRKPEQPDTVYWSKTWRADGFHDELQQHCEIKNGVVVNKKNFPKRSKIPSLLKSINYIYIPAIKDANFFRDLQGKLYDVLAISSEQGLHASANSFEQEINEHISELMGEIDTVFASSNNEIKLPQNLRNIFGALEFKADNIPLSRRGDGIKIRHIPMMLSFIALKQQSIGAKITIRPQIWGFEEPENNVEFSTCFELNNQLVEAAKKHTQIFITTHSPAIYSLSFNSSLPSGLKSISYYVDKKGHDTKLQSCSEHDLHGNTGFLNLVTPLIEEHRKVWQEREDEYKSTLGALSSQLAVSSKPRLFLEGVSDRVVINRVLQYLNRADEVFIDVPDNAYNSANAASDRAKAFYLLQKHEKTKILGLLLLDDDAAGKDAKTQFTEFFKGQQSPVSAATYPPHEAPKQLKAKGYVWRVELEHLYPECIWNYALEQSWLEEILDEEQKFTDGKRKELFNNGISPITYKADLSGYQRFIVDYAFTHQGKRHVSQYIESMSDDELLSKGIVAAFEPVVEIIIKKLKLSPIALDKTTAPYLDESIADESSSQMTEYL
;
A
#
# COMPACT_ATOMS: atom_id res chain seq x y z
N MET A 1 14.79 -5.04 15.92
CA MET A 1 14.52 -5.35 17.32
C MET A 1 15.23 -6.63 17.72
N ILE A 2 14.71 -7.83 17.51
CA ILE A 2 15.52 -9.07 17.61
C ILE A 2 16.52 -9.06 16.45
N ARG A 3 17.78 -9.40 16.73
CA ARG A 3 18.85 -9.48 15.73
C ARG A 3 19.39 -10.91 15.58
N GLN A 4 19.23 -11.72 16.60
CA GLN A 4 19.63 -13.11 16.56
C GLN A 4 18.70 -13.96 17.46
N ILE A 5 18.40 -15.15 17.01
CA ILE A 5 17.63 -16.16 17.73
C ILE A 5 18.46 -17.43 17.77
N THR A 6 18.63 -18.02 18.94
CA THR A 6 19.21 -19.35 19.12
C THR A 6 18.20 -20.22 19.85
N ILE A 7 17.86 -21.36 19.27
CA ILE A 7 16.93 -22.34 19.84
C ILE A 7 17.70 -23.64 20.06
N THR A 8 17.54 -24.20 21.24
CA THR A 8 18.21 -25.46 21.62
C THR A 8 17.18 -26.44 22.15
N ASN A 9 17.17 -27.66 21.63
CA ASN A 9 16.38 -28.82 22.04
C ASN A 9 14.86 -28.61 22.01
N PHE A 10 14.33 -27.87 21.07
CA PHE A 10 12.89 -27.64 20.95
C PHE A 10 12.32 -28.36 19.71
N ARG A 11 11.42 -29.31 19.93
CA ARG A 11 10.76 -30.15 18.89
C ARG A 11 11.79 -30.70 17.90
N SER A 12 11.67 -30.36 16.61
CA SER A 12 12.63 -30.80 15.58
C SER A 12 13.93 -29.97 15.57
N ILE A 13 14.06 -28.91 16.36
CA ILE A 13 15.24 -28.07 16.41
C ILE A 13 16.16 -28.56 17.52
N ARG A 14 17.28 -29.19 17.15
CA ARG A 14 18.31 -29.59 18.12
C ARG A 14 19.15 -28.40 18.58
N LYS A 15 19.72 -27.65 17.66
CA LYS A 15 20.36 -26.35 17.90
C LYS A 15 20.49 -25.59 16.60
N GLU A 16 19.82 -24.45 16.51
CA GLU A 16 19.91 -23.54 15.37
C GLU A 16 20.09 -22.11 15.83
N THR A 17 20.87 -21.35 15.08
CA THR A 17 21.10 -19.92 15.32
C THR A 17 20.89 -19.17 14.00
N ILE A 18 20.01 -18.18 14.01
CA ILE A 18 19.73 -17.35 12.86
C ILE A 18 19.87 -15.87 13.20
N SER A 19 20.34 -15.10 12.22
CA SER A 19 20.23 -13.64 12.23
C SER A 19 18.84 -13.23 11.74
N THR A 20 18.33 -12.11 12.21
CA THR A 20 16.99 -11.65 11.86
C THR A 20 16.99 -10.19 11.48
N GLU A 21 16.11 -9.83 10.57
CA GLU A 21 15.87 -8.45 10.15
C GLU A 21 14.42 -8.02 10.45
N GLU A 22 13.99 -6.89 9.91
CA GLU A 22 12.64 -6.37 10.14
C GLU A 22 11.57 -7.35 9.62
N ILE A 23 11.86 -8.03 8.51
CA ILE A 23 11.07 -9.14 7.98
C ILE A 23 11.98 -10.35 7.84
N THR A 24 11.60 -11.47 8.47
CA THR A 24 12.36 -12.73 8.40
C THR A 24 11.42 -13.82 7.89
N THR A 25 11.75 -14.40 6.75
CA THR A 25 10.92 -15.42 6.09
C THR A 25 11.57 -16.79 6.16
N LEU A 26 10.80 -17.79 6.57
CA LEU A 26 11.20 -19.18 6.67
C LEU A 26 10.49 -19.97 5.56
N VAL A 27 11.23 -20.41 4.58
CA VAL A 27 10.71 -21.09 3.38
C VAL A 27 11.12 -22.55 3.41
N GLY A 28 10.26 -23.47 3.01
CA GLY A 28 10.60 -24.88 2.92
C GLY A 28 9.38 -25.77 2.78
N LYS A 29 9.62 -27.06 2.61
CA LYS A 29 8.57 -28.08 2.45
C LYS A 29 7.70 -28.19 3.72
N ASN A 30 6.52 -28.77 3.56
CA ASN A 30 5.68 -29.12 4.71
C ASN A 30 6.44 -30.10 5.61
N ASP A 31 6.21 -30.03 6.91
CA ASP A 31 6.90 -30.82 7.96
C ASP A 31 8.44 -30.60 8.06
N ALA A 32 9.00 -29.59 7.40
CA ALA A 32 10.41 -29.24 7.55
C ALA A 32 10.75 -28.61 8.93
N GLY A 33 9.74 -28.24 9.69
CA GLY A 33 9.91 -27.63 11.02
C GLY A 33 9.90 -26.10 11.01
N LYS A 34 9.43 -25.45 9.93
CA LYS A 34 9.30 -23.98 9.81
C LYS A 34 8.59 -23.35 11.02
N SER A 35 7.41 -23.91 11.37
CA SER A 35 6.57 -23.42 12.45
C SER A 35 7.22 -23.51 13.83
N ASN A 36 8.17 -24.41 14.02
CA ASN A 36 8.79 -24.61 15.33
C ASN A 36 9.61 -23.40 15.80
N LEU A 37 10.13 -22.57 14.87
CA LEU A 37 10.76 -21.31 15.24
C LEU A 37 9.73 -20.32 15.80
N LEU A 38 8.58 -20.15 15.14
CA LEU A 38 7.52 -19.25 15.63
C LEU A 38 6.94 -19.73 16.95
N ARG A 39 6.79 -21.04 17.11
CA ARG A 39 6.33 -21.67 18.35
C ARG A 39 7.33 -21.54 19.50
N ALA A 40 8.62 -21.61 19.22
CA ALA A 40 9.66 -21.33 20.21
C ALA A 40 9.62 -19.87 20.69
N LEU A 41 9.35 -18.92 19.78
CA LEU A 41 9.12 -17.52 20.14
C LEU A 41 7.82 -17.36 20.93
N ASN A 42 6.76 -18.11 20.59
CA ASN A 42 5.51 -18.11 21.36
C ASN A 42 5.73 -18.62 22.78
N LEU A 43 6.48 -19.71 22.93
CA LEU A 43 6.88 -20.20 24.23
C LEU A 43 7.68 -19.15 25.02
N PHE A 44 8.62 -18.47 24.33
CA PHE A 44 9.47 -17.47 24.97
C PHE A 44 8.69 -16.27 25.51
N PHE A 45 7.78 -15.72 24.71
CA PHE A 45 7.06 -14.48 25.06
C PHE A 45 5.76 -14.74 25.82
N ASN A 46 5.02 -15.77 25.45
CA ASN A 46 3.66 -16.01 25.92
C ASN A 46 3.52 -17.25 26.84
N GLY A 47 4.59 -18.07 26.98
CA GLY A 47 4.54 -19.30 27.75
C GLY A 47 3.73 -20.44 27.11
N LYS A 48 3.28 -20.27 25.86
CA LYS A 48 2.49 -21.22 25.07
C LYS A 48 3.26 -21.71 23.87
N THR A 49 3.10 -22.97 23.48
CA THR A 49 3.78 -23.51 22.29
C THR A 49 2.95 -23.37 21.03
N ASP A 50 1.68 -23.69 21.08
CA ASP A 50 0.72 -23.49 19.99
C ASP A 50 -0.34 -22.45 20.38
N ALA A 51 -1.31 -22.16 19.52
CA ALA A 51 -2.35 -21.16 19.79
C ALA A 51 -3.15 -21.49 21.07
N ASP A 52 -3.53 -22.76 21.23
CA ASP A 52 -4.40 -23.24 22.31
C ASP A 52 -3.73 -24.32 23.20
N ALA A 53 -2.40 -24.51 23.05
CA ALA A 53 -1.68 -25.53 23.83
C ALA A 53 -0.59 -24.89 24.68
N ASP A 54 -0.61 -25.26 25.96
CA ASP A 54 0.44 -24.91 26.89
C ASP A 54 1.70 -25.77 26.68
N TYR A 55 2.80 -25.32 27.25
CA TYR A 55 4.06 -26.03 27.24
C TYR A 55 3.93 -27.44 27.80
N ASN A 56 4.45 -28.43 27.07
CA ASN A 56 4.57 -29.82 27.52
C ASN A 56 5.96 -30.36 27.18
N PHE A 57 6.78 -30.59 28.22
CA PHE A 57 8.17 -31.00 28.02
C PHE A 57 8.31 -32.27 27.18
N HIS A 58 7.46 -33.28 27.40
CA HIS A 58 7.58 -34.57 26.70
C HIS A 58 7.35 -34.45 25.19
N SER A 59 6.44 -33.57 24.76
CA SER A 59 6.16 -33.33 23.34
C SER A 59 7.04 -32.26 22.73
N ASP A 60 7.54 -31.31 23.53
CA ASP A 60 8.28 -30.15 23.06
C ASP A 60 9.81 -30.31 23.13
N PHE A 61 10.31 -31.28 23.93
CA PHE A 61 11.73 -31.58 24.00
C PHE A 61 12.18 -32.38 22.77
N ASN A 62 13.33 -31.97 22.17
CA ASN A 62 13.86 -32.66 20.99
C ASN A 62 14.31 -34.08 21.32
N ILE A 63 13.73 -35.05 20.61
CA ILE A 63 13.99 -36.50 20.87
C ILE A 63 15.43 -36.91 20.55
N ASN A 64 16.13 -36.20 19.68
CA ASN A 64 17.52 -36.44 19.29
C ASN A 64 18.52 -35.53 20.06
N ALA A 65 18.06 -34.86 21.10
CA ALA A 65 18.92 -33.98 21.89
C ALA A 65 20.06 -34.77 22.54
N ILE A 66 21.29 -34.32 22.29
CA ILE A 66 22.47 -34.89 22.96
C ILE A 66 22.61 -34.25 24.34
N VAL A 67 22.28 -34.98 25.36
CA VAL A 67 22.42 -34.52 26.74
C VAL A 67 23.67 -35.11 27.35
N GLN A 68 24.56 -34.26 27.87
CA GLN A 68 25.77 -34.71 28.56
C GLN A 68 25.40 -35.41 29.86
N GLN A 69 26.16 -36.42 30.24
CA GLN A 69 25.96 -37.09 31.53
C GLN A 69 25.94 -36.09 32.69
N ARG A 70 25.00 -36.28 33.62
CA ARG A 70 24.77 -35.42 34.79
C ARG A 70 24.25 -34.00 34.50
N LYS A 71 23.87 -33.66 33.22
CA LYS A 71 23.17 -32.41 32.93
C LYS A 71 21.67 -32.64 32.79
N ALA A 72 20.88 -31.68 33.26
CA ALA A 72 19.44 -31.71 33.08
C ALA A 72 19.06 -31.60 31.59
N LYS A 73 17.97 -32.26 31.21
CA LYS A 73 17.33 -32.05 29.89
C LYS A 73 16.68 -30.68 29.90
N GLU A 74 17.06 -29.82 28.95
CA GLU A 74 16.61 -28.44 28.90
C GLU A 74 16.24 -28.03 27.49
N ILE A 75 15.13 -27.27 27.36
CA ILE A 75 14.82 -26.47 26.19
C ILE A 75 15.33 -25.06 26.48
N LYS A 76 16.07 -24.48 25.58
CA LYS A 76 16.57 -23.11 25.75
C LYS A 76 16.30 -22.26 24.51
N VAL A 77 15.75 -21.06 24.72
CA VAL A 77 15.59 -20.04 23.70
C VAL A 77 16.38 -18.80 24.11
N GLU A 78 17.22 -18.32 23.22
CA GLU A 78 18.13 -17.19 23.45
C GLU A 78 17.89 -16.15 22.36
N LEU A 79 17.68 -14.91 22.77
CA LEU A 79 17.45 -13.77 21.88
C LEU A 79 18.54 -12.72 22.07
N VAL A 80 19.00 -12.14 21.00
CA VAL A 80 19.80 -10.91 21.05
C VAL A 80 18.97 -9.79 20.42
N LEU A 81 18.73 -8.75 21.22
CA LEU A 81 17.91 -7.61 20.81
C LEU A 81 18.77 -6.35 20.71
N LYS A 82 18.50 -5.54 19.70
CA LYS A 82 19.04 -4.19 19.59
C LYS A 82 18.11 -3.20 20.27
N LEU A 83 18.65 -2.41 21.20
CA LEU A 83 17.89 -1.43 21.95
C LEU A 83 17.41 -0.27 21.06
N PRO A 84 16.21 0.26 21.28
CA PRO A 84 15.74 1.52 20.70
C PRO A 84 16.68 2.67 21.08
N ARG A 85 16.75 3.71 20.25
CA ARG A 85 17.65 4.86 20.46
C ARG A 85 17.51 5.49 21.84
N SER A 86 16.26 5.58 22.35
CA SER A 86 15.93 6.17 23.68
C SER A 86 16.48 5.38 24.89
N TYR A 87 16.89 4.12 24.68
CA TYR A 87 17.43 3.25 25.74
C TYR A 87 18.95 3.05 25.64
N ARG A 88 19.60 3.62 24.60
CA ARG A 88 21.05 3.48 24.41
C ARG A 88 21.80 4.51 25.24
N LYS A 89 22.91 4.08 25.82
CA LYS A 89 23.85 4.93 26.53
C LYS A 89 25.24 4.81 25.89
N PRO A 90 26.02 5.90 25.76
CA PRO A 90 27.32 5.86 25.07
C PRO A 90 28.31 4.83 25.60
N GLU A 91 28.28 4.56 26.91
CA GLU A 91 29.23 3.66 27.58
C GLU A 91 28.72 2.22 27.71
N GLN A 92 27.56 1.89 27.15
CA GLN A 92 26.96 0.57 27.28
C GLN A 92 26.68 -0.03 25.89
N PRO A 93 26.82 -1.37 25.75
CA PRO A 93 26.42 -2.04 24.52
C PRO A 93 24.96 -1.73 24.18
N ASP A 94 24.69 -1.51 22.89
CA ASP A 94 23.32 -1.24 22.39
C ASP A 94 22.52 -2.53 22.17
N THR A 95 23.08 -3.67 22.52
CA THR A 95 22.48 -4.99 22.39
C THR A 95 22.29 -5.67 23.74
N VAL A 96 21.22 -6.46 23.81
CA VAL A 96 20.81 -7.20 25.01
C VAL A 96 20.67 -8.67 24.67
N TYR A 97 21.26 -9.50 25.49
CA TYR A 97 21.06 -10.93 25.52
C TYR A 97 19.92 -11.24 26.48
N TRP A 98 18.95 -12.03 26.01
CA TRP A 98 17.81 -12.49 26.81
C TRP A 98 17.58 -13.96 26.55
N SER A 99 17.67 -14.79 27.58
CA SER A 99 17.43 -16.23 27.47
C SER A 99 16.42 -16.71 28.46
N LYS A 100 15.68 -17.72 28.06
CA LYS A 100 14.76 -18.48 28.92
C LYS A 100 15.00 -19.96 28.73
N THR A 101 14.91 -20.71 29.86
CA THR A 101 15.17 -22.14 29.92
C THR A 101 13.95 -22.83 30.53
N TRP A 102 13.58 -23.96 29.95
CA TRP A 102 12.49 -24.83 30.46
C TRP A 102 13.00 -26.24 30.68
N ARG A 103 12.48 -26.86 31.71
CA ARG A 103 12.73 -28.28 32.11
C ARG A 103 11.42 -29.03 32.19
N ALA A 104 11.50 -30.30 32.66
CA ALA A 104 10.32 -31.13 32.82
C ALA A 104 9.31 -30.57 33.84
N ASP A 105 9.77 -29.80 34.81
CA ASP A 105 8.98 -29.11 35.83
C ASP A 105 8.42 -27.75 35.40
N GLY A 106 8.67 -27.36 34.15
CA GLY A 106 8.19 -26.10 33.56
C GLY A 106 9.28 -25.06 33.32
N PHE A 107 8.91 -23.80 33.47
CA PHE A 107 9.85 -22.67 33.36
C PHE A 107 10.90 -22.74 34.47
N HIS A 108 12.18 -22.71 34.11
CA HIS A 108 13.28 -22.91 35.04
C HIS A 108 14.07 -21.63 35.32
N ASP A 109 14.53 -20.91 34.29
CA ASP A 109 15.44 -19.79 34.47
C ASP A 109 15.28 -18.74 33.37
N GLU A 110 15.57 -17.46 33.72
CA GLU A 110 15.58 -16.34 32.83
C GLU A 110 16.82 -15.48 33.10
N LEU A 111 17.56 -15.18 32.05
CA LEU A 111 18.75 -14.33 32.12
C LEU A 111 18.64 -13.14 31.16
N GLN A 112 18.87 -11.93 31.67
CA GLN A 112 18.84 -10.69 30.91
C GLN A 112 20.15 -9.92 31.19
N GLN A 113 20.94 -9.64 30.13
CA GLN A 113 22.24 -9.00 30.25
C GLN A 113 22.53 -8.09 29.04
N HIS A 114 23.36 -7.05 29.21
CA HIS A 114 24.02 -6.42 28.08
C HIS A 114 24.96 -7.42 27.40
N CYS A 115 25.10 -7.31 26.09
CA CYS A 115 26.05 -8.13 25.33
C CYS A 115 26.59 -7.38 24.11
N GLU A 116 27.62 -7.96 23.50
CA GLU A 116 28.10 -7.58 22.18
C GLU A 116 28.01 -8.78 21.25
N ILE A 117 27.85 -8.53 19.95
CA ILE A 117 27.95 -9.57 18.92
C ILE A 117 29.27 -9.35 18.16
N LYS A 118 30.14 -10.35 18.18
CA LYS A 118 31.35 -10.39 17.39
C LYS A 118 31.34 -11.65 16.53
N ASN A 119 31.41 -11.49 15.21
CA ASN A 119 31.38 -12.63 14.26
C ASN A 119 30.19 -13.58 14.48
N GLY A 120 29.00 -13.05 14.79
CA GLY A 120 27.81 -13.84 15.04
C GLY A 120 27.75 -14.50 16.43
N VAL A 121 28.78 -14.34 17.25
CA VAL A 121 28.85 -14.93 18.61
C VAL A 121 28.60 -13.84 19.64
N VAL A 122 27.79 -14.19 20.65
CA VAL A 122 27.49 -13.33 21.79
C VAL A 122 28.67 -13.33 22.77
N VAL A 123 29.25 -12.14 22.98
CA VAL A 123 30.39 -11.94 23.88
C VAL A 123 30.11 -10.83 24.88
N ASN A 124 31.02 -10.63 25.85
CA ASN A 124 30.99 -9.51 26.80
C ASN A 124 29.65 -9.32 27.53
N LYS A 125 29.07 -10.43 28.04
CA LYS A 125 27.83 -10.37 28.82
C LYS A 125 28.05 -9.64 30.15
N LYS A 126 27.25 -8.59 30.42
CA LYS A 126 27.29 -7.80 31.65
C LYS A 126 25.88 -7.58 32.20
N ASN A 127 25.72 -7.68 33.50
CA ASN A 127 24.44 -7.45 34.16
C ASN A 127 24.00 -5.96 34.00
N PHE A 128 22.70 -5.74 34.00
CA PHE A 128 22.16 -4.39 33.97
C PHE A 128 22.48 -3.65 35.27
N PRO A 129 22.69 -2.32 35.20
CA PRO A 129 22.74 -1.48 36.39
C PRO A 129 21.43 -1.58 37.21
N LYS A 130 21.50 -1.45 38.55
CA LYS A 130 20.37 -1.60 39.47
C LYS A 130 19.12 -0.76 39.10
N ARG A 131 19.28 0.40 38.43
CA ARG A 131 18.18 1.30 38.02
C ARG A 131 17.92 1.26 36.52
N SER A 132 18.24 0.17 35.84
CA SER A 132 18.01 0.05 34.41
C SER A 132 16.50 -0.06 34.08
N LYS A 133 16.07 0.68 33.05
CA LYS A 133 14.71 0.59 32.50
C LYS A 133 14.58 -0.52 31.44
N ILE A 134 15.70 -1.21 31.09
CA ILE A 134 15.70 -2.23 30.05
C ILE A 134 14.80 -3.43 30.42
N PRO A 135 14.82 -3.98 31.65
CA PRO A 135 13.92 -5.08 31.99
C PRO A 135 12.42 -4.75 31.79
N SER A 136 12.04 -3.50 32.06
CA SER A 136 10.67 -3.03 31.83
C SER A 136 10.35 -2.95 30.33
N LEU A 137 11.31 -2.51 29.50
CA LEU A 137 11.17 -2.51 28.04
C LEU A 137 11.00 -3.96 27.54
N LEU A 138 11.83 -4.90 27.98
CA LEU A 138 11.76 -6.30 27.55
C LEU A 138 10.39 -6.92 27.88
N LYS A 139 9.86 -6.65 29.07
CA LYS A 139 8.51 -7.08 29.50
C LYS A 139 7.39 -6.43 28.67
N SER A 140 7.62 -5.27 28.07
CA SER A 140 6.63 -4.56 27.25
C SER A 140 6.58 -5.06 25.80
N ILE A 141 7.50 -5.91 25.37
CA ILE A 141 7.50 -6.51 24.04
C ILE A 141 6.27 -7.39 23.88
N ASN A 142 5.48 -7.12 22.86
CA ASN A 142 4.29 -7.90 22.55
C ASN A 142 4.56 -8.81 21.35
N TYR A 143 4.51 -10.11 21.57
CA TYR A 143 4.60 -11.12 20.52
C TYR A 143 3.20 -11.67 20.21
N ILE A 144 2.79 -11.59 18.97
CA ILE A 144 1.51 -12.10 18.49
C ILE A 144 1.78 -13.27 17.55
N TYR A 145 1.37 -14.46 17.96
CA TYR A 145 1.41 -15.65 17.15
C TYR A 145 0.12 -15.80 16.37
N ILE A 146 0.24 -15.91 15.05
CA ILE A 146 -0.87 -16.09 14.12
C ILE A 146 -0.72 -17.47 13.50
N PRO A 147 -1.57 -18.46 13.90
CA PRO A 147 -1.43 -19.84 13.48
C PRO A 147 -1.79 -20.03 12.00
N ALA A 148 -1.37 -21.16 11.41
CA ALA A 148 -1.71 -21.52 10.03
C ALA A 148 -3.23 -21.67 9.84
N ILE A 149 -3.91 -22.32 10.80
CA ILE A 149 -5.37 -22.42 10.82
C ILE A 149 -5.91 -21.27 11.67
N LYS A 150 -6.70 -20.42 11.03
CA LYS A 150 -7.31 -19.22 11.64
C LYS A 150 -8.81 -19.48 11.81
N ASP A 151 -9.14 -20.18 12.89
CA ASP A 151 -10.52 -20.56 13.20
C ASP A 151 -11.36 -19.40 13.79
N ALA A 152 -12.61 -19.68 14.10
CA ALA A 152 -13.50 -18.69 14.70
C ALA A 152 -13.01 -18.19 16.07
N ASN A 153 -12.32 -19.05 16.84
CA ASN A 153 -11.79 -18.68 18.15
C ASN A 153 -10.65 -17.67 18.01
N PHE A 154 -9.76 -17.86 17.04
CA PHE A 154 -8.71 -16.89 16.72
C PHE A 154 -9.27 -15.50 16.42
N PHE A 155 -10.30 -15.43 15.57
CA PHE A 155 -10.93 -14.14 15.23
C PHE A 155 -11.64 -13.51 16.44
N ARG A 156 -12.29 -14.33 17.28
CA ARG A 156 -12.92 -13.86 18.52
C ARG A 156 -11.89 -13.30 19.50
N ASP A 157 -10.74 -13.94 19.64
CA ASP A 157 -9.65 -13.43 20.49
C ASP A 157 -9.05 -12.13 19.93
N LEU A 158 -8.90 -12.04 18.62
CA LEU A 158 -8.45 -10.82 17.96
C LEU A 158 -9.43 -9.65 18.17
N GLN A 159 -10.73 -9.91 18.08
CA GLN A 159 -11.78 -8.92 18.40
C GLN A 159 -11.76 -8.53 19.89
N GLY A 160 -11.53 -9.50 20.78
CA GLY A 160 -11.35 -9.22 22.20
C GLY A 160 -10.15 -8.31 22.49
N LYS A 161 -9.02 -8.51 21.81
CA LYS A 161 -7.84 -7.61 21.90
C LYS A 161 -8.14 -6.21 21.36
N LEU A 162 -8.97 -6.11 20.33
CA LEU A 162 -9.43 -4.82 19.82
C LEU A 162 -10.28 -4.10 20.86
N TYR A 163 -11.19 -4.82 21.54
CA TYR A 163 -11.97 -4.27 22.64
C TYR A 163 -11.07 -3.76 23.77
N ASP A 164 -10.09 -4.57 24.22
CA ASP A 164 -9.18 -4.19 25.33
C ASP A 164 -8.53 -2.82 25.07
N VAL A 165 -8.17 -2.56 23.82
CA VAL A 165 -7.54 -1.31 23.40
C VAL A 165 -8.55 -0.15 23.32
N LEU A 166 -9.75 -0.42 22.82
CA LEU A 166 -10.83 0.58 22.73
C LEU A 166 -11.36 0.93 24.14
N ALA A 167 -11.50 -0.07 25.03
CA ALA A 167 -11.94 0.14 26.39
C ALA A 167 -11.02 1.12 27.16
N ILE A 168 -9.69 0.95 27.04
CA ILE A 168 -8.73 1.84 27.67
C ILE A 168 -8.75 3.24 27.04
N SER A 169 -8.97 3.33 25.72
CA SER A 169 -8.98 4.63 25.02
C SER A 169 -10.27 5.42 25.19
N SER A 170 -11.36 4.77 25.58
CA SER A 170 -12.71 5.34 25.69
C SER A 170 -13.43 4.88 26.95
N GLU A 171 -12.69 4.68 28.06
CA GLU A 171 -13.16 4.05 29.29
C GLU A 171 -14.49 4.65 29.80
N GLN A 172 -14.60 5.98 29.85
CA GLN A 172 -15.80 6.66 30.33
C GLN A 172 -17.00 6.49 29.37
N GLY A 173 -16.77 6.52 28.08
CA GLY A 173 -17.86 6.43 27.08
C GLY A 173 -18.43 5.02 26.94
N LEU A 174 -17.59 3.99 26.93
CA LEU A 174 -18.02 2.60 26.82
C LEU A 174 -18.76 2.11 28.05
N HIS A 175 -18.29 2.45 29.24
CA HIS A 175 -18.98 2.13 30.49
C HIS A 175 -20.32 2.85 30.63
N ALA A 176 -20.39 4.11 30.25
CA ALA A 176 -21.66 4.85 30.26
C ALA A 176 -22.69 4.22 29.31
N SER A 177 -22.27 3.85 28.10
CA SER A 177 -23.15 3.16 27.15
C SER A 177 -23.57 1.77 27.62
N ALA A 178 -22.67 1.02 28.28
CA ALA A 178 -22.98 -0.28 28.83
C ALA A 178 -24.01 -0.19 29.98
N ASN A 179 -23.85 0.80 30.88
CA ASN A 179 -24.78 1.05 31.97
C ASN A 179 -26.18 1.46 31.44
N SER A 180 -26.24 2.31 30.42
CA SER A 180 -27.52 2.66 29.79
C SER A 180 -28.19 1.45 29.18
N PHE A 181 -27.44 0.58 28.51
CA PHE A 181 -27.95 -0.66 27.90
C PHE A 181 -28.43 -1.65 28.99
N GLU A 182 -27.68 -1.79 30.10
CA GLU A 182 -28.07 -2.61 31.26
C GLU A 182 -29.38 -2.11 31.86
N GLN A 183 -29.51 -0.80 32.01
CA GLN A 183 -30.73 -0.18 32.53
C GLN A 183 -31.92 -0.42 31.61
N GLU A 184 -31.76 -0.23 30.32
CA GLU A 184 -32.79 -0.48 29.31
C GLU A 184 -33.25 -1.94 29.29
N ILE A 185 -32.33 -2.91 29.41
CA ILE A 185 -32.69 -4.33 29.54
C ILE A 185 -33.52 -4.55 30.82
N ASN A 186 -33.06 -4.05 31.98
CA ASN A 186 -33.76 -4.25 33.25
C ASN A 186 -35.14 -3.62 33.24
N GLU A 187 -35.33 -2.47 32.59
CA GLU A 187 -36.65 -1.85 32.40
C GLU A 187 -37.60 -2.75 31.57
N HIS A 188 -37.10 -3.34 30.46
CA HIS A 188 -37.91 -4.19 29.58
C HIS A 188 -38.28 -5.54 30.19
N ILE A 189 -37.50 -6.06 31.14
CA ILE A 189 -37.75 -7.36 31.81
C ILE A 189 -38.26 -7.17 33.25
N SER A 190 -38.55 -5.94 33.67
CA SER A 190 -38.99 -5.65 35.05
C SER A 190 -40.18 -6.47 35.50
N GLU A 191 -41.13 -6.77 34.63
CA GLU A 191 -42.28 -7.60 34.92
C GLU A 191 -41.89 -9.04 35.23
N LEU A 192 -41.00 -9.64 34.42
CA LEU A 192 -40.45 -10.97 34.63
C LEU A 192 -39.63 -11.03 35.93
N MET A 193 -38.86 -10.00 36.25
CA MET A 193 -38.08 -9.95 37.49
C MET A 193 -38.98 -9.86 38.73
N GLY A 194 -40.10 -9.12 38.61
CA GLY A 194 -41.11 -9.07 39.65
C GLY A 194 -41.78 -10.43 39.92
N GLU A 195 -42.05 -11.23 38.86
CA GLU A 195 -42.55 -12.61 39.01
C GLU A 195 -41.50 -13.53 39.69
N ILE A 196 -40.25 -13.41 39.31
CA ILE A 196 -39.14 -14.18 39.93
C ILE A 196 -39.01 -13.82 41.42
N ASP A 197 -39.08 -12.56 41.77
CA ASP A 197 -39.00 -12.08 43.16
C ASP A 197 -40.12 -12.66 44.02
N THR A 198 -41.35 -12.76 43.44
CA THR A 198 -42.49 -13.38 44.15
C THR A 198 -42.34 -14.88 44.35
N VAL A 199 -41.79 -15.59 43.36
CA VAL A 199 -41.60 -17.06 43.43
C VAL A 199 -40.49 -17.45 44.40
N PHE A 200 -39.40 -16.74 44.42
CA PHE A 200 -38.22 -17.06 45.22
C PHE A 200 -38.12 -16.31 46.54
N ALA A 201 -39.12 -15.48 46.88
CA ALA A 201 -39.08 -14.60 48.06
C ALA A 201 -37.78 -13.82 48.19
N SER A 202 -37.18 -13.47 47.08
CA SER A 202 -35.97 -12.66 46.98
C SER A 202 -36.35 -11.22 46.68
N SER A 203 -35.66 -10.27 47.25
CA SER A 203 -35.84 -8.86 46.93
C SER A 203 -34.66 -8.41 46.09
N ASN A 204 -34.90 -7.92 44.91
CA ASN A 204 -33.94 -7.31 44.03
C ASN A 204 -33.15 -8.25 43.08
N ASN A 205 -33.82 -8.93 42.19
CA ASN A 205 -33.17 -9.55 41.05
C ASN A 205 -32.94 -8.51 39.94
N GLU A 206 -31.71 -8.46 39.43
CA GLU A 206 -31.34 -7.57 38.32
C GLU A 206 -30.37 -8.33 37.39
N ILE A 207 -30.42 -8.01 36.10
CA ILE A 207 -29.38 -8.46 35.18
C ILE A 207 -28.24 -7.44 35.21
N LYS A 208 -27.03 -7.94 35.41
CA LYS A 208 -25.82 -7.14 35.34
C LYS A 208 -24.95 -7.58 34.17
N LEU A 209 -24.50 -6.62 33.41
CA LEU A 209 -23.45 -6.87 32.43
C LEU A 209 -22.14 -7.16 33.16
N PRO A 210 -21.30 -8.08 32.63
CA PRO A 210 -19.98 -8.31 33.21
C PRO A 210 -19.15 -7.02 33.09
N GLN A 211 -18.38 -6.69 34.14
CA GLN A 211 -17.49 -5.52 34.15
C GLN A 211 -16.52 -5.52 32.95
N ASN A 212 -16.15 -6.70 32.48
CA ASN A 212 -15.36 -6.86 31.26
C ASN A 212 -16.25 -7.26 30.09
N LEU A 213 -16.54 -6.32 29.19
CA LEU A 213 -17.37 -6.52 28.01
C LEU A 213 -16.66 -7.26 26.85
N ARG A 214 -15.45 -7.77 27.09
CA ARG A 214 -14.61 -8.44 26.08
C ARG A 214 -15.35 -9.57 25.35
N ASN A 215 -16.13 -10.38 26.08
CA ASN A 215 -16.89 -11.49 25.51
C ASN A 215 -18.04 -11.00 24.63
N ILE A 216 -18.68 -9.89 24.99
CA ILE A 216 -19.74 -9.25 24.19
C ILE A 216 -19.13 -8.70 22.90
N PHE A 217 -17.99 -8.00 22.98
CA PHE A 217 -17.27 -7.54 21.81
C PHE A 217 -16.75 -8.67 20.92
N GLY A 218 -16.33 -9.79 21.51
CA GLY A 218 -15.95 -11.00 20.79
C GLY A 218 -17.11 -11.64 20.03
N ALA A 219 -18.35 -11.39 20.46
CA ALA A 219 -19.56 -11.83 19.78
C ALA A 219 -20.07 -10.85 18.71
N LEU A 220 -19.53 -9.62 18.64
CA LEU A 220 -19.91 -8.66 17.61
C LEU A 220 -19.45 -9.15 16.24
N GLU A 221 -20.31 -9.02 15.25
CA GLU A 221 -20.01 -9.38 13.86
C GLU A 221 -19.49 -8.17 13.10
N PHE A 222 -18.28 -8.26 12.58
CA PHE A 222 -17.82 -7.33 11.54
C PHE A 222 -18.51 -7.66 10.23
N LYS A 223 -19.18 -6.69 9.62
CA LYS A 223 -19.87 -6.84 8.33
C LYS A 223 -19.13 -6.02 7.27
N ALA A 224 -18.90 -6.62 6.12
CA ALA A 224 -18.47 -5.95 4.91
C ALA A 224 -19.55 -6.20 3.84
N ASP A 225 -20.09 -5.15 3.22
CA ASP A 225 -21.21 -5.23 2.28
C ASP A 225 -22.42 -6.00 2.86
N ASN A 226 -22.80 -5.72 4.10
CA ASN A 226 -23.86 -6.39 4.86
C ASN A 226 -23.66 -7.90 5.09
N ILE A 227 -22.54 -8.49 4.72
CA ILE A 227 -22.22 -9.90 4.97
C ILE A 227 -21.24 -9.98 6.15
N PRO A 228 -21.58 -10.75 7.21
CA PRO A 228 -20.66 -10.96 8.33
C PRO A 228 -19.31 -11.51 7.87
N LEU A 229 -18.22 -11.00 8.45
CA LEU A 229 -16.86 -11.47 8.14
C LEU A 229 -16.73 -12.98 8.44
N SER A 230 -17.42 -13.49 9.48
CA SER A 230 -17.48 -14.90 9.82
C SER A 230 -17.99 -15.79 8.68
N ARG A 231 -18.86 -15.27 7.82
CA ARG A 231 -19.45 -15.97 6.66
C ARG A 231 -18.71 -15.70 5.34
N ARG A 232 -17.67 -14.86 5.34
CA ARG A 232 -16.83 -14.62 4.18
C ARG A 232 -15.80 -15.73 4.02
N GLY A 233 -15.30 -15.89 2.79
CA GLY A 233 -14.19 -16.80 2.50
C GLY A 233 -12.93 -16.44 3.31
N ASP A 234 -12.13 -17.45 3.62
CA ASP A 234 -10.94 -17.31 4.48
C ASP A 234 -9.93 -16.30 3.94
N GLY A 235 -9.79 -16.18 2.63
CA GLY A 235 -8.91 -15.18 2.01
C GLY A 235 -9.27 -13.75 2.41
N ILE A 236 -10.57 -13.42 2.48
CA ILE A 236 -11.01 -12.10 2.95
C ILE A 236 -10.72 -11.93 4.44
N LYS A 237 -10.99 -12.93 5.26
CA LYS A 237 -10.72 -12.91 6.70
C LYS A 237 -9.23 -12.66 6.98
N ILE A 238 -8.34 -13.36 6.27
CA ILE A 238 -6.89 -13.26 6.46
C ILE A 238 -6.37 -11.86 6.12
N ARG A 239 -6.91 -11.21 5.09
CA ARG A 239 -6.55 -9.82 4.73
C ARG A 239 -6.86 -8.81 5.83
N HIS A 240 -7.83 -9.07 6.70
CA HIS A 240 -8.17 -8.17 7.80
C HIS A 240 -7.20 -8.27 8.98
N ILE A 241 -6.49 -9.40 9.13
CA ILE A 241 -5.61 -9.64 10.29
C ILE A 241 -4.51 -8.57 10.42
N PRO A 242 -3.67 -8.27 9.39
CA PRO A 242 -2.63 -7.24 9.53
C PRO A 242 -3.19 -5.86 9.82
N MET A 243 -4.36 -5.52 9.24
CA MET A 243 -5.01 -4.23 9.49
C MET A 243 -5.50 -4.11 10.94
N MET A 244 -6.17 -5.13 11.45
CA MET A 244 -6.64 -5.17 12.84
C MET A 244 -5.46 -5.11 13.83
N LEU A 245 -4.41 -5.89 13.59
CA LEU A 245 -3.22 -5.90 14.43
C LEU A 245 -2.47 -4.56 14.38
N SER A 246 -2.38 -3.93 13.21
CA SER A 246 -1.77 -2.59 13.07
C SER A 246 -2.57 -1.54 13.83
N PHE A 247 -3.89 -1.61 13.78
CA PHE A 247 -4.76 -0.70 14.54
C PHE A 247 -4.59 -0.89 16.04
N ILE A 248 -4.60 -2.15 16.53
CA ILE A 248 -4.35 -2.49 17.93
C ILE A 248 -2.99 -1.94 18.38
N ALA A 249 -1.94 -2.16 17.59
CA ALA A 249 -0.60 -1.69 17.89
C ALA A 249 -0.52 -0.15 18.00
N LEU A 250 -1.15 0.56 17.06
CA LEU A 250 -1.21 2.04 17.07
C LEU A 250 -1.93 2.57 18.30
N LYS A 251 -3.07 1.99 18.64
CA LYS A 251 -3.85 2.42 19.81
C LYS A 251 -3.13 2.11 21.12
N GLN A 252 -2.46 0.96 21.24
CA GLN A 252 -1.64 0.63 22.41
C GLN A 252 -0.49 1.61 22.64
N GLN A 253 0.02 2.25 21.61
CA GLN A 253 1.06 3.30 21.71
C GLN A 253 0.49 4.64 22.23
N SER A 254 -0.78 4.92 21.97
CA SER A 254 -1.44 6.17 22.38
C SER A 254 -2.02 6.14 23.79
N ILE A 255 -2.02 4.97 24.45
CA ILE A 255 -2.55 4.80 25.81
C ILE A 255 -1.48 5.19 26.85
N GLY A 256 -1.73 6.26 27.57
CA GLY A 256 -0.91 6.75 28.69
C GLY A 256 -0.28 8.12 28.48
N ALA A 257 0.00 8.83 29.57
CA ALA A 257 0.53 10.20 29.57
C ALA A 257 1.97 10.33 29.02
N LYS A 258 2.64 9.20 28.73
CA LYS A 258 3.94 9.14 28.07
C LYS A 258 3.83 8.13 26.93
N ILE A 259 4.11 8.57 25.71
CA ILE A 259 4.24 7.71 24.53
C ILE A 259 5.32 6.67 24.81
N THR A 260 4.93 5.49 25.28
CA THR A 260 5.85 4.38 25.51
C THR A 260 5.73 3.48 24.29
N ILE A 261 6.75 3.49 23.43
CA ILE A 261 6.83 2.59 22.28
C ILE A 261 6.83 1.15 22.82
N ARG A 262 5.73 0.42 22.60
CA ARG A 262 5.66 -1.02 22.88
C ARG A 262 6.07 -1.77 21.61
N PRO A 263 7.23 -2.41 21.60
CA PRO A 263 7.69 -3.12 20.43
C PRO A 263 6.76 -4.28 20.10
N GLN A 264 6.38 -4.39 18.83
CA GLN A 264 5.49 -5.43 18.32
C GLN A 264 6.28 -6.43 17.50
N ILE A 265 6.01 -7.71 17.72
CA ILE A 265 6.57 -8.82 16.95
C ILE A 265 5.42 -9.71 16.50
N TRP A 266 5.34 -10.01 15.21
CA TRP A 266 4.35 -10.93 14.67
C TRP A 266 5.02 -12.20 14.17
N GLY A 267 4.51 -13.34 14.60
CA GLY A 267 4.85 -14.65 14.05
C GLY A 267 3.69 -15.14 13.20
N PHE A 268 3.78 -15.00 11.89
CA PHE A 268 2.71 -15.33 10.96
C PHE A 268 2.98 -16.67 10.27
N GLU A 269 2.17 -17.67 10.63
CA GLU A 269 2.27 -19.01 10.07
C GLU A 269 1.41 -19.14 8.82
N GLU A 270 2.06 -19.49 7.69
CA GLU A 270 1.45 -19.75 6.39
C GLU A 270 0.33 -18.74 6.03
N PRO A 271 0.67 -17.46 5.82
CA PRO A 271 -0.34 -16.45 5.51
C PRO A 271 -1.07 -16.70 4.19
N GLU A 272 -0.51 -17.51 3.30
CA GLU A 272 -1.08 -17.92 2.02
C GLU A 272 -2.19 -18.96 2.13
N ASN A 273 -2.37 -19.63 3.26
CA ASN A 273 -3.37 -20.68 3.40
C ASN A 273 -4.78 -20.15 3.13
N ASN A 274 -5.48 -20.79 2.18
CA ASN A 274 -6.81 -20.41 1.72
C ASN A 274 -6.89 -18.99 1.12
N VAL A 275 -5.77 -18.44 0.66
CA VAL A 275 -5.69 -17.13 0.03
C VAL A 275 -5.37 -17.31 -1.47
N GLU A 276 -6.07 -16.58 -2.30
CA GLU A 276 -5.82 -16.54 -3.74
C GLU A 276 -4.41 -15.99 -4.02
N PHE A 277 -3.73 -16.56 -5.02
CA PHE A 277 -2.33 -16.23 -5.31
C PHE A 277 -2.09 -14.74 -5.56
N SER A 278 -2.99 -14.09 -6.31
CA SER A 278 -2.96 -12.64 -6.55
C SER A 278 -3.07 -11.83 -5.25
N THR A 279 -3.93 -12.27 -4.35
CA THR A 279 -4.18 -11.62 -3.04
C THR A 279 -2.97 -11.75 -2.11
N CYS A 280 -2.09 -12.75 -2.29
CA CYS A 280 -0.85 -12.85 -1.51
C CYS A 280 0.07 -11.64 -1.70
N PHE A 281 0.09 -11.02 -2.88
CA PHE A 281 0.88 -9.81 -3.12
C PHE A 281 0.31 -8.59 -2.38
N GLU A 282 -1.01 -8.49 -2.28
CA GLU A 282 -1.64 -7.43 -1.48
C GLU A 282 -1.35 -7.62 0.01
N LEU A 283 -1.37 -8.87 0.48
CA LEU A 283 -0.99 -9.20 1.85
C LEU A 283 0.48 -8.83 2.13
N ASN A 284 1.38 -9.06 1.17
CA ASN A 284 2.77 -8.62 1.26
C ASN A 284 2.88 -7.10 1.48
N ASN A 285 2.12 -6.31 0.72
CA ASN A 285 2.10 -4.86 0.89
C ASN A 285 1.63 -4.45 2.30
N GLN A 286 0.62 -5.12 2.84
CA GLN A 286 0.15 -4.87 4.21
C GLN A 286 1.22 -5.23 5.27
N LEU A 287 1.96 -6.31 5.07
CA LEU A 287 3.07 -6.70 5.95
C LEU A 287 4.22 -5.70 5.89
N VAL A 288 4.57 -5.21 4.71
CA VAL A 288 5.56 -4.12 4.54
C VAL A 288 5.12 -2.86 5.28
N GLU A 289 3.85 -2.46 5.14
CA GLU A 289 3.32 -1.30 5.85
C GLU A 289 3.34 -1.47 7.37
N ALA A 290 3.09 -2.68 7.88
CA ALA A 290 3.23 -2.98 9.30
C ALA A 290 4.70 -2.90 9.76
N ALA A 291 5.63 -3.40 8.95
CA ALA A 291 7.06 -3.35 9.25
C ALA A 291 7.60 -1.91 9.27
N LYS A 292 7.13 -1.02 8.36
CA LYS A 292 7.41 0.43 8.40
C LYS A 292 7.03 1.08 9.73
N LYS A 293 5.98 0.58 10.38
CA LYS A 293 5.48 1.07 11.68
C LYS A 293 6.19 0.40 12.88
N HIS A 294 7.43 -0.07 12.67
CA HIS A 294 8.28 -0.69 13.68
C HIS A 294 7.80 -2.04 14.23
N THR A 295 6.97 -2.77 13.49
CA THR A 295 6.64 -4.17 13.77
C THR A 295 7.70 -5.07 13.15
N GLN A 296 8.28 -6.00 13.92
CA GLN A 296 9.14 -7.04 13.38
C GLN A 296 8.31 -8.26 13.04
N ILE A 297 8.49 -8.80 11.83
CA ILE A 297 7.63 -9.86 11.29
C ILE A 297 8.45 -11.11 10.97
N PHE A 298 7.99 -12.25 11.49
CA PHE A 298 8.49 -13.56 11.15
C PHE A 298 7.39 -14.32 10.40
N ILE A 299 7.73 -14.86 9.23
CA ILE A 299 6.77 -15.53 8.34
C ILE A 299 7.27 -16.93 8.05
N THR A 300 6.38 -17.94 8.17
CA THR A 300 6.63 -19.25 7.60
C THR A 300 5.77 -19.42 6.35
N THR A 301 6.35 -19.90 5.27
CA THR A 301 5.64 -20.02 3.99
C THR A 301 6.23 -21.11 3.11
N HIS A 302 5.42 -21.62 2.20
CA HIS A 302 5.87 -22.41 1.05
C HIS A 302 5.51 -21.73 -0.29
N SER A 303 4.83 -20.56 -0.22
CA SER A 303 4.34 -19.83 -1.39
C SER A 303 5.40 -18.88 -1.96
N PRO A 304 5.69 -18.95 -3.27
CA PRO A 304 6.57 -18.00 -3.94
C PRO A 304 6.05 -16.56 -3.85
N ALA A 305 4.75 -16.37 -3.88
CA ALA A 305 4.16 -15.04 -3.74
C ALA A 305 4.52 -14.38 -2.41
N ILE A 306 4.58 -15.14 -1.31
CA ILE A 306 4.91 -14.60 0.02
C ILE A 306 6.42 -14.42 0.18
N TYR A 307 7.25 -15.41 -0.20
CA TYR A 307 8.68 -15.25 0.02
C TYR A 307 9.36 -14.27 -0.96
N SER A 308 8.69 -13.91 -2.08
CA SER A 308 9.15 -12.83 -2.97
C SER A 308 9.32 -11.48 -2.25
N LEU A 309 8.60 -11.28 -1.14
CA LEU A 309 8.76 -10.13 -0.26
C LEU A 309 10.21 -9.91 0.20
N SER A 310 10.97 -11.00 0.43
CA SER A 310 12.35 -10.91 0.92
C SER A 310 13.35 -10.48 -0.15
N PHE A 311 12.99 -10.56 -1.41
CA PHE A 311 13.85 -10.22 -2.55
C PHE A 311 13.35 -9.00 -3.32
N ASN A 312 12.27 -8.40 -2.86
CA ASN A 312 11.70 -7.25 -3.53
C ASN A 312 12.65 -6.06 -3.44
N SER A 313 13.27 -5.70 -4.56
CA SER A 313 14.14 -4.52 -4.70
C SER A 313 13.41 -3.21 -4.39
N SER A 314 12.08 -3.24 -4.33
CA SER A 314 11.22 -2.10 -4.01
C SER A 314 10.94 -1.92 -2.51
N LEU A 315 11.60 -2.70 -1.62
CA LEU A 315 11.46 -2.45 -0.19
C LEU A 315 11.87 -1.01 0.16
N PRO A 316 11.09 -0.31 0.98
CA PRO A 316 11.38 1.06 1.37
C PRO A 316 12.76 1.19 2.01
N SER A 317 13.43 2.32 1.77
CA SER A 317 14.75 2.59 2.34
C SER A 317 14.73 2.47 3.86
N GLY A 318 15.63 1.65 4.41
CA GLY A 318 15.74 1.39 5.85
C GLY A 318 14.99 0.15 6.35
N LEU A 319 14.17 -0.50 5.53
CA LEU A 319 13.57 -1.79 5.81
C LEU A 319 14.45 -2.90 5.23
N LYS A 320 14.72 -3.92 6.04
CA LYS A 320 15.53 -5.07 5.63
C LYS A 320 14.75 -6.36 5.76
N SER A 321 14.99 -7.27 4.86
CA SER A 321 14.45 -8.63 4.89
C SER A 321 15.54 -9.67 4.76
N ILE A 322 15.27 -10.85 5.31
CA ILE A 322 16.15 -12.02 5.18
C ILE A 322 15.31 -13.28 5.06
N SER A 323 15.75 -14.22 4.23
CA SER A 323 15.11 -15.51 4.05
C SER A 323 16.01 -16.66 4.44
N TYR A 324 15.40 -17.69 4.99
CA TYR A 324 16.02 -18.96 5.30
C TYR A 324 15.27 -20.11 4.64
N TYR A 325 16.01 -20.99 3.98
CA TYR A 325 15.47 -22.27 3.58
C TYR A 325 15.54 -23.23 4.77
N VAL A 326 14.38 -23.82 5.07
CA VAL A 326 14.21 -24.78 6.17
C VAL A 326 14.13 -26.18 5.58
N ASP A 327 15.09 -27.00 5.92
CA ASP A 327 15.15 -28.39 5.47
C ASP A 327 15.22 -29.33 6.67
N LYS A 328 14.87 -30.58 6.47
CA LYS A 328 14.91 -31.64 7.47
C LYS A 328 16.03 -32.62 7.14
N LYS A 329 17.09 -32.66 7.95
CA LYS A 329 18.15 -33.66 7.84
C LYS A 329 17.94 -34.76 8.89
N GLY A 330 17.38 -35.90 8.43
CA GLY A 330 16.89 -36.92 9.34
C GLY A 330 15.66 -36.42 10.10
N HIS A 331 15.77 -36.29 11.41
CA HIS A 331 14.71 -35.73 12.28
C HIS A 331 14.98 -34.30 12.73
N ASP A 332 16.14 -33.72 12.38
CA ASP A 332 16.53 -32.39 12.82
C ASP A 332 16.25 -31.34 11.77
N THR A 333 15.60 -30.26 12.16
CA THR A 333 15.42 -29.05 11.34
C THR A 333 16.74 -28.31 11.19
N LYS A 334 17.07 -27.91 9.96
CA LYS A 334 18.21 -27.07 9.59
C LYS A 334 17.76 -25.82 8.87
N LEU A 335 18.32 -24.68 9.27
CA LEU A 335 18.06 -23.39 8.64
C LEU A 335 19.30 -22.94 7.88
N GLN A 336 19.14 -22.67 6.59
CA GLN A 336 20.21 -22.18 5.71
C GLN A 336 19.80 -20.84 5.16
N SER A 337 20.66 -19.82 5.29
CA SER A 337 20.47 -18.57 4.57
C SER A 337 20.64 -18.85 3.08
N CYS A 338 19.66 -18.48 2.28
CA CYS A 338 19.61 -18.80 0.86
C CYS A 338 19.47 -17.54 0.01
N SER A 339 20.08 -17.57 -1.18
CA SER A 339 19.78 -16.60 -2.23
C SER A 339 18.39 -16.86 -2.85
N GLU A 340 17.90 -15.91 -3.60
CA GLU A 340 16.63 -16.04 -4.35
C GLU A 340 16.66 -17.25 -5.29
N HIS A 341 17.74 -17.41 -6.03
CA HIS A 341 17.92 -18.52 -6.97
C HIS A 341 17.86 -19.89 -6.26
N ASP A 342 18.53 -20.03 -5.11
CA ASP A 342 18.53 -21.28 -4.34
C ASP A 342 17.14 -21.59 -3.80
N LEU A 343 16.37 -20.59 -3.37
CA LEU A 343 14.99 -20.79 -2.90
C LEU A 343 14.08 -21.27 -4.01
N HIS A 344 14.15 -20.65 -5.18
CA HIS A 344 13.34 -21.08 -6.34
C HIS A 344 13.65 -22.51 -6.78
N GLY A 345 14.92 -22.90 -6.76
CA GLY A 345 15.33 -24.29 -7.07
C GLY A 345 14.82 -25.29 -6.02
N ASN A 346 15.04 -24.99 -4.73
CA ASN A 346 14.69 -25.87 -3.62
C ASN A 346 13.18 -26.05 -3.40
N THR A 347 12.38 -25.03 -3.75
CA THR A 347 10.91 -25.09 -3.67
C THR A 347 10.26 -25.76 -4.88
N GLY A 348 11.03 -26.04 -5.95
CA GLY A 348 10.51 -26.57 -7.21
C GLY A 348 9.74 -25.55 -8.05
N PHE A 349 9.74 -24.27 -7.65
CA PHE A 349 9.03 -23.20 -8.35
C PHE A 349 9.57 -22.99 -9.77
N LEU A 350 10.90 -23.09 -9.95
CA LEU A 350 11.51 -22.99 -11.28
C LEU A 350 10.95 -24.04 -12.25
N ASN A 351 10.74 -25.28 -11.79
CA ASN A 351 10.18 -26.34 -12.63
C ASN A 351 8.75 -26.03 -13.10
N LEU A 352 7.99 -25.27 -12.30
CA LEU A 352 6.63 -24.85 -12.65
C LEU A 352 6.64 -23.67 -13.63
N VAL A 353 7.56 -22.74 -13.46
CA VAL A 353 7.56 -21.45 -14.19
C VAL A 353 8.39 -21.51 -15.46
N THR A 354 9.41 -22.37 -15.51
CA THR A 354 10.30 -22.52 -16.69
C THR A 354 9.52 -22.75 -18.00
N PRO A 355 8.53 -23.66 -18.08
CA PRO A 355 7.75 -23.83 -19.32
C PRO A 355 7.01 -22.54 -19.73
N LEU A 356 6.43 -21.82 -18.75
CA LEU A 356 5.73 -20.56 -19.00
C LEU A 356 6.70 -19.44 -19.43
N ILE A 357 7.89 -19.40 -18.84
CA ILE A 357 8.94 -18.45 -19.22
C ILE A 357 9.43 -18.76 -20.65
N GLU A 358 9.61 -20.03 -20.99
CA GLU A 358 10.02 -20.44 -22.35
C GLU A 358 8.95 -20.12 -23.38
N GLU A 359 7.67 -20.35 -23.06
CA GLU A 359 6.55 -19.98 -23.92
C GLU A 359 6.46 -18.45 -24.07
N HIS A 360 6.52 -17.69 -22.97
CA HIS A 360 6.58 -16.24 -23.01
C HIS A 360 7.84 -15.72 -23.71
N ARG A 361 8.98 -16.36 -23.55
CA ARG A 361 10.21 -16.01 -24.26
C ARG A 361 10.06 -16.16 -25.77
N LYS A 362 9.38 -17.22 -26.25
CA LYS A 362 9.03 -17.37 -27.68
C LYS A 362 8.12 -16.24 -28.13
N VAL A 363 7.05 -15.95 -27.38
CA VAL A 363 6.13 -14.84 -27.67
C VAL A 363 6.87 -13.49 -27.64
N TRP A 364 7.81 -13.31 -26.70
CA TRP A 364 8.65 -12.10 -26.65
C TRP A 364 9.63 -12.02 -27.81
N GLN A 365 10.24 -13.15 -28.21
CA GLN A 365 11.09 -13.20 -29.39
C GLN A 365 10.32 -12.94 -30.69
N GLU A 366 9.13 -13.53 -30.84
CA GLU A 366 8.24 -13.25 -31.95
C GLU A 366 7.83 -11.77 -31.99
N ARG A 367 7.47 -11.19 -30.84
CA ARG A 367 7.22 -9.75 -30.72
C ARG A 367 8.46 -8.91 -30.99
N GLU A 368 9.62 -9.32 -30.49
CA GLU A 368 10.88 -8.60 -30.76
C GLU A 368 11.23 -8.63 -32.25
N ASP A 369 10.99 -9.74 -32.93
CA ASP A 369 11.18 -9.87 -34.36
C ASP A 369 10.11 -9.09 -35.16
N GLU A 370 8.88 -9.06 -34.68
CA GLU A 370 7.81 -8.20 -35.18
C GLU A 370 8.13 -6.71 -34.95
N TYR A 371 8.65 -6.35 -33.77
CA TYR A 371 9.17 -5.02 -33.49
C TYR A 371 10.36 -4.65 -34.36
N LYS A 372 11.31 -5.56 -34.60
CA LYS A 372 12.44 -5.33 -35.51
C LYS A 372 11.98 -5.17 -36.96
N SER A 373 11.02 -5.96 -37.39
CA SER A 373 10.39 -5.83 -38.71
C SER A 373 9.62 -4.50 -38.84
N THR A 374 8.84 -4.15 -37.84
CA THR A 374 8.12 -2.86 -37.76
C THR A 374 9.09 -1.69 -37.64
N LEU A 375 10.19 -1.85 -36.91
CA LEU A 375 11.30 -0.88 -36.82
C LEU A 375 11.99 -0.70 -38.17
N GLY A 376 12.17 -1.78 -38.95
CA GLY A 376 12.69 -1.70 -40.32
C GLY A 376 11.77 -0.92 -41.28
N ALA A 377 10.46 -1.16 -41.16
CA ALA A 377 9.45 -0.42 -41.91
C ALA A 377 9.32 1.05 -41.44
N LEU A 378 9.38 1.31 -40.12
CA LEU A 378 9.39 2.65 -39.54
C LEU A 378 10.68 3.41 -39.83
N SER A 379 11.85 2.75 -39.89
CA SER A 379 13.12 3.41 -40.23
C SER A 379 13.12 3.91 -41.65
N SER A 380 12.50 3.21 -42.57
CA SER A 380 12.31 3.68 -43.96
C SER A 380 11.30 4.84 -44.04
N GLN A 381 10.27 4.88 -43.21
CA GLN A 381 9.36 6.04 -43.08
C GLN A 381 9.98 7.21 -42.28
N LEU A 382 10.85 6.91 -41.29
CA LEU A 382 11.57 7.92 -40.47
C LEU A 382 12.66 8.67 -41.24
N ALA A 383 13.28 8.03 -42.24
CA ALA A 383 14.23 8.65 -43.12
C ALA A 383 13.59 9.79 -43.96
N VAL A 384 12.27 9.82 -44.07
CA VAL A 384 11.50 10.82 -44.82
C VAL A 384 11.08 12.05 -44.02
N SER A 385 11.17 12.04 -42.67
CA SER A 385 10.66 13.15 -41.84
C SER A 385 11.70 13.64 -40.83
N SER A 386 12.28 14.79 -41.11
CA SER A 386 13.13 15.56 -40.19
C SER A 386 12.35 16.35 -39.12
N LYS A 387 11.03 16.20 -39.09
CA LYS A 387 10.15 16.96 -38.19
C LYS A 387 10.21 16.48 -36.75
N PRO A 388 10.18 17.36 -35.74
CA PRO A 388 9.96 16.99 -34.36
C PRO A 388 8.72 16.11 -34.15
N ARG A 389 8.76 15.18 -33.21
CA ARG A 389 7.66 14.23 -32.98
C ARG A 389 6.91 14.49 -31.69
N LEU A 390 5.58 14.45 -31.79
CA LEU A 390 4.67 14.50 -30.65
C LEU A 390 3.98 13.15 -30.51
N PHE A 391 4.22 12.46 -29.39
CA PHE A 391 3.61 11.18 -29.07
C PHE A 391 2.42 11.41 -28.16
N LEU A 392 1.23 10.92 -28.55
CA LEU A 392 -0.03 11.07 -27.83
C LEU A 392 -0.64 9.69 -27.55
N GLU A 393 -1.55 9.63 -26.57
CA GLU A 393 -2.16 8.38 -26.10
C GLU A 393 -3.16 7.82 -27.12
N GLY A 394 -3.93 8.68 -27.79
CA GLY A 394 -5.04 8.27 -28.62
C GLY A 394 -5.30 9.09 -29.88
N VAL A 395 -6.17 8.55 -30.71
CA VAL A 395 -6.60 9.18 -31.95
C VAL A 395 -7.41 10.47 -31.68
N SER A 396 -8.21 10.49 -30.62
CA SER A 396 -8.98 11.68 -30.21
C SER A 396 -8.07 12.85 -29.91
N ASP A 397 -6.97 12.61 -29.19
CA ASP A 397 -5.97 13.62 -28.85
C ASP A 397 -5.31 14.16 -30.10
N ARG A 398 -4.93 13.26 -31.02
CA ARG A 398 -4.35 13.65 -32.30
C ARG A 398 -5.27 14.60 -33.08
N VAL A 399 -6.55 14.26 -33.17
CA VAL A 399 -7.53 15.03 -33.94
C VAL A 399 -7.64 16.45 -33.38
N VAL A 400 -7.81 16.58 -32.06
CA VAL A 400 -8.00 17.88 -31.41
C VAL A 400 -6.72 18.72 -31.44
N ILE A 401 -5.58 18.15 -31.05
CA ILE A 401 -4.31 18.88 -31.05
C ILE A 401 -3.90 19.28 -32.47
N ASN A 402 -4.08 18.38 -33.44
CA ASN A 402 -3.80 18.71 -34.85
C ASN A 402 -4.69 19.85 -35.34
N ARG A 403 -5.99 19.86 -34.98
CA ARG A 403 -6.91 20.93 -35.36
C ARG A 403 -6.51 22.29 -34.76
N VAL A 404 -6.05 22.31 -33.51
CA VAL A 404 -5.52 23.53 -32.86
C VAL A 404 -4.21 23.99 -33.51
N LEU A 405 -3.30 23.05 -33.83
CA LEU A 405 -2.06 23.37 -34.54
C LEU A 405 -2.31 23.87 -35.99
N GLN A 406 -3.34 23.36 -36.69
CA GLN A 406 -3.77 23.85 -37.99
C GLN A 406 -4.25 25.30 -37.90
N TYR A 407 -5.10 25.63 -36.94
CA TYR A 407 -5.53 27.01 -36.68
C TYR A 407 -4.33 27.95 -36.47
N LEU A 408 -3.29 27.51 -35.79
CA LEU A 408 -2.07 28.27 -35.56
C LEU A 408 -1.06 28.22 -36.73
N ASN A 409 -1.40 27.60 -37.85
CA ASN A 409 -0.55 27.35 -39.02
C ASN A 409 0.77 26.61 -38.68
N ARG A 410 0.71 25.66 -37.73
CA ARG A 410 1.87 24.91 -37.22
C ARG A 410 1.78 23.38 -37.35
N ALA A 411 0.71 22.86 -37.89
CA ALA A 411 0.53 21.43 -38.09
C ALA A 411 1.66 20.79 -38.91
N ASP A 412 2.24 21.57 -39.84
CA ASP A 412 3.33 21.11 -40.67
C ASP A 412 4.71 21.09 -39.98
N GLU A 413 4.86 21.72 -38.82
CA GLU A 413 6.12 21.76 -38.08
C GLU A 413 6.35 20.52 -37.22
N VAL A 414 5.29 19.76 -36.90
CA VAL A 414 5.32 18.64 -35.95
C VAL A 414 4.69 17.40 -36.57
N PHE A 415 5.31 16.26 -36.38
CA PHE A 415 4.69 14.96 -36.72
C PHE A 415 4.02 14.36 -35.48
N ILE A 416 2.69 14.19 -35.53
CA ILE A 416 1.92 13.59 -34.42
C ILE A 416 1.87 12.10 -34.61
N ASP A 417 2.43 11.38 -33.65
CA ASP A 417 2.52 9.92 -33.60
C ASP A 417 1.54 9.37 -32.54
N VAL A 418 0.63 8.49 -32.95
CA VAL A 418 -0.34 7.84 -32.07
C VAL A 418 -0.33 6.34 -32.31
N PRO A 419 -0.61 5.49 -31.30
CA PRO A 419 -0.74 4.05 -31.47
C PRO A 419 -1.87 3.71 -32.47
N ASP A 420 -1.69 2.67 -33.26
CA ASP A 420 -2.75 2.19 -34.15
C ASP A 420 -3.86 1.46 -33.36
N ASN A 421 -5.08 1.67 -33.75
CA ASN A 421 -6.44 1.36 -33.28
C ASN A 421 -6.71 0.23 -32.25
N ALA A 422 -5.78 -0.63 -31.89
CA ALA A 422 -6.05 -1.75 -30.98
C ALA A 422 -5.53 -1.56 -29.54
N TYR A 423 -4.59 -0.64 -29.31
CA TYR A 423 -3.90 -0.47 -28.02
C TYR A 423 -3.64 0.99 -27.67
N ASN A 424 -4.68 1.82 -27.68
CA ASN A 424 -4.58 3.22 -27.22
C ASN A 424 -4.35 3.21 -25.69
N SER A 425 -3.14 3.55 -25.27
CA SER A 425 -2.82 3.68 -23.84
C SER A 425 -1.56 4.50 -23.62
N ALA A 426 -1.44 5.08 -22.42
CA ALA A 426 -0.25 5.80 -21.97
C ALA A 426 1.04 4.98 -22.16
N ASN A 427 0.98 3.67 -21.88
CA ASN A 427 2.13 2.77 -22.04
C ASN A 427 2.52 2.58 -23.51
N ALA A 428 1.54 2.42 -24.41
CA ALA A 428 1.81 2.27 -25.83
C ALA A 428 2.47 3.54 -26.42
N ALA A 429 1.99 4.73 -26.05
CA ALA A 429 2.62 5.99 -26.43
C ALA A 429 4.05 6.12 -25.87
N SER A 430 4.25 5.73 -24.62
CA SER A 430 5.56 5.71 -23.95
C SER A 430 6.54 4.79 -24.68
N ASP A 431 6.11 3.59 -25.07
CA ASP A 431 6.97 2.62 -25.75
C ASP A 431 7.34 3.07 -27.16
N ARG A 432 6.43 3.73 -27.87
CA ARG A 432 6.74 4.36 -29.16
C ARG A 432 7.77 5.48 -29.01
N ALA A 433 7.66 6.31 -27.99
CA ALA A 433 8.62 7.36 -27.68
C ALA A 433 10.01 6.80 -27.29
N LYS A 434 10.06 5.69 -26.54
CA LYS A 434 11.30 4.96 -26.23
C LYS A 434 11.92 4.35 -27.50
N ALA A 435 11.10 3.71 -28.34
CA ALA A 435 11.53 3.15 -29.62
C ALA A 435 12.13 4.23 -30.53
N PHE A 436 11.48 5.39 -30.63
CA PHE A 436 11.98 6.53 -31.38
C PHE A 436 13.35 7.02 -30.87
N TYR A 437 13.56 7.07 -29.55
CA TYR A 437 14.87 7.38 -28.99
C TYR A 437 15.93 6.33 -29.39
N LEU A 438 15.61 5.05 -29.24
CA LEU A 438 16.55 3.96 -29.55
C LEU A 438 17.00 4.00 -31.01
N LEU A 439 16.09 4.32 -31.94
CA LEU A 439 16.41 4.50 -33.36
C LEU A 439 17.43 5.63 -33.61
N GLN A 440 17.36 6.69 -32.81
CA GLN A 440 18.26 7.86 -32.98
C GLN A 440 19.53 7.75 -32.11
N LYS A 441 19.71 6.67 -31.35
CA LYS A 441 20.82 6.57 -30.37
C LYS A 441 22.20 6.79 -31.00
N HIS A 442 22.36 6.37 -32.25
CA HIS A 442 23.62 6.45 -33.01
C HIS A 442 23.63 7.54 -34.10
N GLU A 443 22.53 8.30 -34.24
CA GLU A 443 22.46 9.38 -35.22
C GLU A 443 23.22 10.62 -34.73
N LYS A 444 23.89 11.30 -35.68
CA LYS A 444 24.66 12.53 -35.39
C LYS A 444 23.74 13.74 -35.09
N THR A 445 22.62 13.81 -35.76
CA THR A 445 21.58 14.82 -35.55
C THR A 445 20.36 14.16 -34.93
N LYS A 446 19.96 14.64 -33.76
CA LYS A 446 18.82 14.06 -33.02
C LYS A 446 17.59 14.92 -33.24
N ILE A 447 16.50 14.30 -33.67
CA ILE A 447 15.19 14.92 -33.78
C ILE A 447 14.57 14.97 -32.38
N LEU A 448 13.99 16.09 -31.99
CA LEU A 448 13.32 16.25 -30.71
C LEU A 448 12.01 15.50 -30.69
N GLY A 449 11.67 14.94 -29.52
CA GLY A 449 10.39 14.29 -29.25
C GLY A 449 9.75 14.79 -27.96
N LEU A 450 8.44 14.80 -27.94
CA LEU A 450 7.64 15.05 -26.75
C LEU A 450 6.59 13.95 -26.59
N LEU A 451 6.63 13.25 -25.46
CA LEU A 451 5.57 12.37 -25.00
C LEU A 451 4.63 13.19 -24.12
N LEU A 452 3.39 13.38 -24.57
CA LEU A 452 2.35 14.12 -23.85
C LEU A 452 1.25 13.16 -23.45
N LEU A 453 1.01 13.07 -22.15
CA LEU A 453 0.14 12.08 -21.50
C LEU A 453 -0.94 12.77 -20.67
N ASP A 454 -2.00 12.05 -20.37
CA ASP A 454 -2.98 12.44 -19.36
C ASP A 454 -2.34 12.57 -17.97
N ASP A 455 -2.87 13.43 -17.11
CA ASP A 455 -2.42 13.57 -15.70
C ASP A 455 -3.24 12.67 -14.76
N ASP A 456 -3.60 11.48 -15.23
CA ASP A 456 -4.25 10.43 -14.49
C ASP A 456 -3.23 9.44 -13.86
N ALA A 457 -3.69 8.34 -13.28
CA ALA A 457 -2.82 7.35 -12.67
C ALA A 457 -1.95 6.63 -13.73
N ALA A 458 -2.53 6.27 -14.87
CA ALA A 458 -1.84 5.54 -15.94
C ALA A 458 -0.78 6.41 -16.63
N GLY A 459 -1.12 7.68 -16.93
CA GLY A 459 -0.20 8.64 -17.52
C GLY A 459 0.96 9.00 -16.59
N LYS A 460 0.71 9.15 -15.28
CA LYS A 460 1.76 9.38 -14.28
C LYS A 460 2.71 8.20 -14.14
N ASP A 461 2.18 6.98 -14.13
CA ASP A 461 2.99 5.76 -14.09
C ASP A 461 3.82 5.61 -15.37
N ALA A 462 3.22 5.80 -16.54
CA ALA A 462 3.92 5.75 -17.82
C ALA A 462 5.03 6.81 -17.91
N LYS A 463 4.76 8.05 -17.44
CA LYS A 463 5.75 9.11 -17.35
C LYS A 463 6.90 8.77 -16.39
N THR A 464 6.60 8.16 -15.26
CA THR A 464 7.60 7.75 -14.28
C THR A 464 8.49 6.65 -14.86
N GLN A 465 7.91 5.61 -15.45
CA GLN A 465 8.65 4.54 -16.15
C GLN A 465 9.47 5.07 -17.33
N PHE A 466 8.92 6.03 -18.08
CA PHE A 466 9.65 6.70 -19.15
C PHE A 466 10.86 7.46 -18.62
N THR A 467 10.70 8.20 -17.54
CA THR A 467 11.79 8.97 -16.90
C THR A 467 12.86 8.06 -16.31
N GLU A 468 12.46 6.95 -15.70
CA GLU A 468 13.38 5.94 -15.18
C GLU A 468 14.19 5.26 -16.28
N PHE A 469 13.59 4.97 -17.42
CA PHE A 469 14.29 4.40 -18.58
C PHE A 469 15.47 5.28 -19.04
N PHE A 470 15.36 6.60 -18.88
CA PHE A 470 16.43 7.54 -19.26
C PHE A 470 17.32 7.97 -18.09
N LYS A 471 17.19 7.35 -16.91
CA LYS A 471 17.95 7.73 -15.73
C LYS A 471 19.45 7.72 -16.00
N GLY A 472 20.10 8.90 -15.90
CA GLY A 472 21.52 9.07 -16.15
C GLY A 472 21.90 9.25 -17.63
N GLN A 473 20.94 9.36 -18.55
CA GLN A 473 21.20 9.61 -19.98
C GLN A 473 20.53 10.90 -20.43
N GLN A 474 21.18 11.65 -21.33
CA GLN A 474 20.55 12.78 -22.01
C GLN A 474 19.64 12.26 -23.13
N SER A 475 18.35 12.53 -23.04
CA SER A 475 17.37 12.15 -24.04
C SER A 475 16.93 13.36 -24.88
N PRO A 476 16.85 13.26 -26.21
CA PRO A 476 16.20 14.25 -27.08
C PRO A 476 14.66 14.17 -26.98
N VAL A 477 14.14 13.13 -26.34
CA VAL A 477 12.72 12.95 -26.10
C VAL A 477 12.42 13.33 -24.65
N SER A 478 11.43 14.18 -24.45
CA SER A 478 10.95 14.60 -23.13
C SER A 478 9.53 14.11 -22.89
N ALA A 479 9.12 13.99 -21.62
CA ALA A 479 7.76 13.65 -21.25
C ALA A 479 7.09 14.80 -20.47
N ALA A 480 5.82 15.05 -20.76
CA ALA A 480 4.97 16.00 -20.06
C ALA A 480 3.58 15.40 -19.87
N THR A 481 2.81 15.96 -18.95
CA THR A 481 1.36 15.69 -18.81
C THR A 481 0.60 16.95 -19.22
N TYR A 482 -0.68 16.79 -19.56
CA TYR A 482 -1.54 17.95 -19.83
C TYR A 482 -1.52 18.90 -18.62
N PRO A 483 -1.39 20.21 -18.87
CA PRO A 483 -1.37 21.21 -17.81
C PRO A 483 -2.78 21.35 -17.19
N PRO A 484 -2.89 21.44 -15.87
CA PRO A 484 -4.18 21.62 -15.22
C PRO A 484 -4.73 23.04 -15.46
N HIS A 485 -5.99 23.11 -15.87
CA HIS A 485 -6.77 24.35 -15.91
C HIS A 485 -7.02 24.90 -14.50
N GLU A 486 -7.53 26.15 -14.40
CA GLU A 486 -7.81 26.79 -13.11
C GLU A 486 -8.94 26.07 -12.34
N ALA A 487 -10.04 25.72 -13.03
CA ALA A 487 -11.17 25.03 -12.42
C ALA A 487 -10.78 23.73 -11.68
N PRO A 488 -9.96 22.89 -12.25
CA PRO A 488 -9.41 21.68 -11.65
C PRO A 488 -8.49 21.93 -10.47
N LYS A 489 -7.64 22.93 -10.49
CA LYS A 489 -6.84 23.30 -9.33
C LYS A 489 -7.75 23.66 -8.14
N GLN A 490 -8.82 24.39 -8.40
CA GLN A 490 -9.82 24.76 -7.40
C GLN A 490 -10.57 23.53 -6.87
N LEU A 491 -10.95 22.58 -7.73
CA LEU A 491 -11.57 21.32 -7.31
C LEU A 491 -10.66 20.52 -6.40
N LYS A 492 -9.38 20.42 -6.72
CA LYS A 492 -8.39 19.78 -5.85
C LYS A 492 -8.29 20.45 -4.48
N ALA A 493 -8.31 21.78 -4.45
CA ALA A 493 -8.32 22.55 -3.19
C ALA A 493 -9.59 22.29 -2.36
N LYS A 494 -10.73 22.04 -3.00
CA LYS A 494 -12.00 21.65 -2.38
C LYS A 494 -12.06 20.16 -1.97
N GLY A 495 -11.02 19.37 -2.26
CA GLY A 495 -10.90 17.96 -1.85
C GLY A 495 -11.49 16.95 -2.82
N TYR A 496 -11.83 17.35 -4.04
CA TYR A 496 -12.29 16.42 -5.08
C TYR A 496 -11.12 15.65 -5.71
N VAL A 497 -11.41 14.44 -6.18
CA VAL A 497 -10.46 13.64 -6.97
C VAL A 497 -10.24 14.33 -8.30
N TRP A 498 -8.98 14.38 -8.68
CA TRP A 498 -8.56 15.14 -9.82
C TRP A 498 -7.82 14.26 -10.84
N ARG A 499 -8.31 14.28 -12.07
CA ARG A 499 -7.65 13.74 -13.25
C ARG A 499 -7.61 14.84 -14.29
N VAL A 500 -6.53 14.98 -15.03
CA VAL A 500 -6.47 15.86 -16.21
C VAL A 500 -6.33 14.96 -17.43
N GLU A 501 -7.44 14.65 -18.03
CA GLU A 501 -7.52 14.07 -19.38
C GLU A 501 -7.70 15.21 -20.38
N LEU A 502 -7.51 14.94 -21.67
CA LEU A 502 -7.69 15.94 -22.73
C LEU A 502 -9.04 16.66 -22.62
N GLU A 503 -10.11 15.94 -22.32
CA GLU A 503 -11.48 16.45 -22.26
C GLU A 503 -11.67 17.52 -21.17
N HIS A 504 -10.88 17.45 -20.11
CA HIS A 504 -10.91 18.47 -19.05
C HIS A 504 -10.30 19.82 -19.48
N LEU A 505 -9.74 19.89 -20.66
CA LEU A 505 -9.29 21.16 -21.25
C LEU A 505 -10.40 21.85 -22.04
N TYR A 506 -11.50 21.15 -22.36
CA TYR A 506 -12.57 21.76 -23.15
C TYR A 506 -13.31 22.85 -22.36
N PRO A 507 -13.65 23.98 -23.01
CA PRO A 507 -14.51 25.01 -22.45
C PRO A 507 -15.91 24.50 -22.06
N GLU A 508 -16.57 25.15 -21.11
CA GLU A 508 -17.88 24.79 -20.60
C GLU A 508 -18.94 24.61 -21.70
N CYS A 509 -18.87 25.42 -22.76
CA CYS A 509 -19.82 25.32 -23.88
C CYS A 509 -19.72 24.00 -24.65
N ILE A 510 -18.55 23.33 -24.63
CA ILE A 510 -18.37 22.03 -25.24
C ILE A 510 -18.98 20.94 -24.36
N TRP A 511 -18.84 21.05 -23.05
CA TRP A 511 -19.48 20.15 -22.10
C TRP A 511 -21.01 20.25 -22.17
N ASN A 512 -21.56 21.46 -22.24
CA ASN A 512 -22.98 21.68 -22.42
C ASN A 512 -23.49 20.99 -23.70
N TYR A 513 -22.78 21.21 -24.82
CA TYR A 513 -23.13 20.57 -26.08
C TYR A 513 -23.04 19.04 -26.00
N ALA A 514 -21.99 18.52 -25.37
CA ALA A 514 -21.81 17.07 -25.18
C ALA A 514 -22.93 16.46 -24.32
N LEU A 515 -23.43 17.17 -23.32
CA LEU A 515 -24.57 16.74 -22.51
C LEU A 515 -25.84 16.66 -23.36
N GLU A 516 -26.13 17.69 -24.16
CA GLU A 516 -27.27 17.71 -25.08
C GLU A 516 -27.24 16.56 -26.09
N GLN A 517 -26.04 16.17 -26.53
CA GLN A 517 -25.85 15.07 -27.49
C GLN A 517 -25.78 13.69 -26.84
N SER A 518 -25.93 13.57 -25.51
CA SER A 518 -25.79 12.32 -24.74
C SER A 518 -24.41 11.64 -24.91
N TRP A 519 -23.34 12.42 -25.01
CA TRP A 519 -21.96 11.94 -25.08
C TRP A 519 -21.31 11.76 -23.71
N LEU A 520 -22.02 12.20 -22.66
CA LEU A 520 -21.57 12.12 -21.27
C LEU A 520 -22.33 11.02 -20.52
N GLU A 521 -21.67 10.43 -19.53
CA GLU A 521 -22.28 9.56 -18.54
C GLU A 521 -22.11 10.16 -17.15
N GLU A 522 -23.13 9.97 -16.30
CA GLU A 522 -23.12 10.48 -14.93
C GLU A 522 -22.27 9.60 -14.04
N ILE A 523 -21.42 10.21 -13.21
CA ILE A 523 -20.62 9.53 -12.21
C ILE A 523 -21.49 9.31 -10.97
N LEU A 524 -22.05 8.10 -10.83
CA LEU A 524 -23.01 7.76 -9.77
C LEU A 524 -22.37 7.52 -8.41
N ASP A 525 -21.08 7.16 -8.35
CA ASP A 525 -20.40 6.85 -7.10
C ASP A 525 -19.84 8.13 -6.45
N GLU A 526 -20.64 8.68 -5.54
CA GLU A 526 -20.29 9.92 -4.80
C GLU A 526 -19.01 9.80 -3.98
N GLU A 527 -18.64 8.60 -3.51
CA GLU A 527 -17.42 8.41 -2.73
C GLU A 527 -16.16 8.50 -3.59
N GLN A 528 -16.25 8.10 -4.86
CA GLN A 528 -15.13 8.20 -5.79
C GLN A 528 -14.83 9.64 -6.22
N LYS A 529 -15.77 10.57 -6.03
CA LYS A 529 -15.57 11.99 -6.36
C LYS A 529 -14.59 12.69 -5.42
N PHE A 530 -14.30 12.13 -4.24
CA PHE A 530 -13.47 12.77 -3.22
C PHE A 530 -12.15 12.06 -2.98
N THR A 531 -11.11 12.84 -2.65
CA THR A 531 -9.83 12.30 -2.21
C THR A 531 -9.98 11.60 -0.85
N ASP A 532 -9.09 10.62 -0.58
CA ASP A 532 -9.08 9.89 0.71
C ASP A 532 -9.00 10.82 1.93
N GLY A 533 -8.27 11.92 1.80
CA GLY A 533 -8.18 12.93 2.85
C GLY A 533 -9.52 13.60 3.12
N LYS A 534 -10.23 13.98 2.04
CA LYS A 534 -11.54 14.63 2.16
C LYS A 534 -12.61 13.67 2.66
N ARG A 535 -12.61 12.43 2.20
CA ARG A 535 -13.53 11.39 2.71
C ARG A 535 -13.38 11.19 4.22
N LYS A 536 -12.14 11.12 4.72
CA LYS A 536 -11.87 11.02 6.16
C LYS A 536 -12.33 12.26 6.94
N GLU A 537 -12.12 13.45 6.39
CA GLU A 537 -12.59 14.72 6.99
C GLU A 537 -14.12 14.75 7.09
N LEU A 538 -14.84 14.42 6.00
CA LEU A 538 -16.29 14.37 5.98
C LEU A 538 -16.82 13.34 6.97
N PHE A 539 -16.24 12.16 7.01
CA PHE A 539 -16.60 11.11 7.96
C PHE A 539 -16.41 11.56 9.42
N ASN A 540 -15.27 12.18 9.74
CA ASN A 540 -14.99 12.66 11.10
C ASN A 540 -15.95 13.78 11.53
N ASN A 541 -16.45 14.57 10.59
CA ASN A 541 -17.41 15.64 10.84
C ASN A 541 -18.88 15.17 10.77
N GLY A 542 -19.12 13.89 10.56
CA GLY A 542 -20.49 13.33 10.45
C GLY A 542 -21.24 13.76 9.19
N ILE A 543 -20.54 14.21 8.17
CA ILE A 543 -21.12 14.69 6.91
C ILE A 543 -21.02 13.56 5.88
N SER A 544 -22.18 13.17 5.33
CA SER A 544 -22.19 12.21 4.22
C SER A 544 -21.61 12.83 2.94
N PRO A 545 -20.80 12.11 2.14
CA PRO A 545 -20.40 12.55 0.81
C PRO A 545 -21.55 13.00 -0.08
N ILE A 546 -22.69 12.31 0.00
CA ILE A 546 -23.91 12.63 -0.75
C ILE A 546 -24.50 13.99 -0.34
N THR A 547 -24.38 14.38 0.92
CA THR A 547 -24.91 15.64 1.46
C THR A 547 -23.94 16.80 1.37
N TYR A 548 -22.65 16.51 1.18
CA TYR A 548 -21.63 17.54 1.04
C TYR A 548 -21.75 18.19 -0.34
N LYS A 549 -22.17 19.44 -0.36
CA LYS A 549 -22.19 20.26 -1.57
C LYS A 549 -21.20 21.39 -1.40
N ALA A 550 -20.04 21.30 -2.05
CA ALA A 550 -19.17 22.45 -2.20
C ALA A 550 -19.85 23.47 -3.14
N ASP A 551 -19.53 24.73 -2.96
CA ASP A 551 -19.91 25.76 -3.94
C ASP A 551 -19.11 25.55 -5.20
N LEU A 552 -19.75 24.97 -6.22
CA LEU A 552 -19.14 24.62 -7.51
C LEU A 552 -19.75 25.49 -8.62
N SER A 553 -18.91 26.06 -9.50
CA SER A 553 -19.36 26.67 -10.74
C SER A 553 -20.03 25.63 -11.66
N GLY A 554 -20.77 26.10 -12.67
CA GLY A 554 -21.38 25.20 -13.66
C GLY A 554 -20.36 24.25 -14.29
N TYR A 555 -19.22 24.78 -14.73
CA TYR A 555 -18.13 23.99 -15.29
C TYR A 555 -17.51 23.00 -14.30
N GLN A 556 -17.31 23.40 -13.04
CA GLN A 556 -16.80 22.49 -12.01
C GLN A 556 -17.76 21.33 -11.74
N ARG A 557 -19.07 21.55 -11.81
CA ARG A 557 -20.08 20.49 -11.68
C ARG A 557 -19.97 19.48 -12.81
N PHE A 558 -19.80 19.92 -14.05
CA PHE A 558 -19.61 19.01 -15.19
C PHE A 558 -18.44 18.07 -14.95
N ILE A 559 -17.27 18.60 -14.57
CA ILE A 559 -16.06 17.79 -14.32
C ILE A 559 -16.27 16.79 -13.17
N VAL A 560 -17.06 17.14 -12.16
CA VAL A 560 -17.29 16.30 -10.98
C VAL A 560 -18.36 15.25 -11.23
N ASP A 561 -19.42 15.60 -11.93
CA ASP A 561 -20.63 14.77 -12.03
C ASP A 561 -20.69 13.94 -13.32
N TYR A 562 -19.91 14.28 -14.33
CA TYR A 562 -19.95 13.63 -15.64
C TYR A 562 -18.58 13.23 -16.15
N ALA A 563 -18.54 12.16 -16.94
CA ALA A 563 -17.41 11.74 -17.74
C ALA A 563 -17.83 11.53 -19.20
N PHE A 564 -16.90 11.74 -20.13
CA PHE A 564 -17.16 11.38 -21.52
C PHE A 564 -17.18 9.86 -21.68
N THR A 565 -18.22 9.34 -22.32
CA THR A 565 -18.22 7.92 -22.71
C THR A 565 -17.12 7.65 -23.73
N HIS A 566 -16.71 6.40 -23.92
CA HIS A 566 -15.70 6.05 -24.92
C HIS A 566 -16.08 6.51 -26.34
N GLN A 567 -17.37 6.42 -26.70
CA GLN A 567 -17.89 6.97 -27.96
C GLN A 567 -17.98 8.49 -27.93
N GLY A 568 -18.32 9.08 -26.78
CA GLY A 568 -18.40 10.51 -26.55
C GLY A 568 -17.07 11.22 -26.80
N LYS A 569 -15.96 10.66 -26.33
CA LYS A 569 -14.60 11.17 -26.62
C LYS A 569 -14.32 11.25 -28.12
N ARG A 570 -14.77 10.27 -28.87
CA ARG A 570 -14.60 10.22 -30.31
C ARG A 570 -15.50 11.24 -31.02
N HIS A 571 -16.75 11.37 -30.60
CA HIS A 571 -17.69 12.31 -31.20
C HIS A 571 -17.28 13.77 -30.93
N VAL A 572 -16.83 14.10 -29.71
CA VAL A 572 -16.41 15.45 -29.39
C VAL A 572 -15.14 15.84 -30.15
N SER A 573 -14.19 14.93 -30.34
CA SER A 573 -13.00 15.20 -31.14
C SER A 573 -13.34 15.48 -32.62
N GLN A 574 -14.25 14.68 -33.21
CA GLN A 574 -14.77 14.89 -34.56
C GLN A 574 -15.55 16.22 -34.68
N TYR A 575 -16.33 16.56 -33.66
CA TYR A 575 -17.04 17.84 -33.61
C TYR A 575 -16.06 19.02 -33.62
N ILE A 576 -15.00 18.99 -32.81
CA ILE A 576 -13.97 20.02 -32.79
C ILE A 576 -13.22 20.07 -34.13
N GLU A 577 -12.94 18.93 -34.76
CA GLU A 577 -12.31 18.84 -36.07
C GLU A 577 -13.15 19.53 -37.14
N SER A 578 -14.47 19.42 -37.08
CA SER A 578 -15.41 19.99 -38.05
C SER A 578 -15.65 21.49 -37.89
N MET A 579 -15.20 22.11 -36.79
CA MET A 579 -15.39 23.54 -36.53
C MET A 579 -14.61 24.41 -37.51
N SER A 580 -15.21 25.52 -37.91
CA SER A 580 -14.49 26.62 -38.59
C SER A 580 -13.50 27.31 -37.63
N ASP A 581 -12.57 28.08 -38.16
CA ASP A 581 -11.61 28.83 -37.36
C ASP A 581 -12.29 29.89 -36.47
N ASP A 582 -13.35 30.51 -36.95
CA ASP A 582 -14.16 31.46 -36.17
C ASP A 582 -14.90 30.78 -35.03
N GLU A 583 -15.40 29.55 -35.24
CA GLU A 583 -16.04 28.75 -34.18
C GLU A 583 -15.05 28.27 -33.12
N LEU A 584 -13.84 27.85 -33.51
CA LEU A 584 -12.79 27.49 -32.57
C LEU A 584 -12.42 28.65 -31.64
N LEU A 585 -12.32 29.85 -32.22
CA LEU A 585 -12.00 31.06 -31.48
C LEU A 585 -13.16 31.50 -30.58
N SER A 586 -14.37 31.60 -31.10
CA SER A 586 -15.55 32.06 -30.36
C SER A 586 -15.95 31.12 -29.22
N LYS A 587 -15.76 29.81 -29.39
CA LYS A 587 -15.98 28.80 -28.34
C LYS A 587 -14.83 28.68 -27.34
N GLY A 588 -13.75 29.44 -27.49
CA GLY A 588 -12.61 29.47 -26.57
C GLY A 588 -11.70 28.26 -26.63
N ILE A 589 -11.79 27.39 -27.64
CA ILE A 589 -10.95 26.19 -27.78
C ILE A 589 -9.48 26.57 -27.88
N VAL A 590 -9.15 27.55 -28.70
CA VAL A 590 -7.76 28.00 -28.92
C VAL A 590 -7.13 28.45 -27.58
N ALA A 591 -7.84 29.29 -26.83
CA ALA A 591 -7.38 29.80 -25.55
C ALA A 591 -7.23 28.67 -24.52
N ALA A 592 -8.13 27.69 -24.53
CA ALA A 592 -8.09 26.53 -23.61
C ALA A 592 -6.87 25.64 -23.86
N PHE A 593 -6.42 25.51 -25.11
CA PHE A 593 -5.27 24.70 -25.49
C PHE A 593 -3.95 25.48 -25.56
N GLU A 594 -3.95 26.81 -25.35
CA GLU A 594 -2.73 27.62 -25.33
C GLU A 594 -1.62 27.05 -24.42
N PRO A 595 -1.89 26.64 -23.16
CA PRO A 595 -0.87 26.07 -22.30
C PRO A 595 -0.28 24.76 -22.85
N VAL A 596 -1.08 23.95 -23.56
CA VAL A 596 -0.62 22.72 -24.21
C VAL A 596 0.32 23.06 -25.37
N VAL A 597 -0.07 24.02 -26.21
CA VAL A 597 0.73 24.48 -27.33
C VAL A 597 2.05 25.08 -26.86
N GLU A 598 2.06 25.85 -25.77
CA GLU A 598 3.29 26.37 -25.17
C GLU A 598 4.25 25.24 -24.74
N ILE A 599 3.73 24.17 -24.13
CA ILE A 599 4.53 22.99 -23.78
C ILE A 599 5.14 22.36 -25.04
N ILE A 600 4.35 22.19 -26.09
CA ILE A 600 4.79 21.62 -27.37
C ILE A 600 5.91 22.49 -27.96
N ILE A 601 5.70 23.80 -28.07
CA ILE A 601 6.67 24.75 -28.62
C ILE A 601 7.97 24.72 -27.80
N LYS A 602 7.87 24.83 -26.50
CA LYS A 602 9.02 24.85 -25.59
C LYS A 602 9.82 23.57 -25.64
N LYS A 603 9.14 22.41 -25.60
CA LYS A 603 9.80 21.10 -25.53
C LYS A 603 10.37 20.65 -26.86
N LEU A 604 9.71 20.97 -27.97
CA LEU A 604 10.16 20.67 -29.32
C LEU A 604 11.03 21.79 -29.91
N LYS A 605 11.27 22.88 -29.16
CA LYS A 605 12.07 24.05 -29.58
C LYS A 605 11.58 24.65 -30.91
N LEU A 606 10.29 24.74 -31.09
CA LEU A 606 9.68 25.41 -32.23
C LEU A 606 9.84 26.94 -32.09
N SER A 607 9.71 27.68 -33.19
CA SER A 607 9.75 29.15 -33.16
C SER A 607 8.66 29.70 -32.24
N PRO A 608 8.90 30.74 -31.42
CA PRO A 608 7.86 31.37 -30.61
C PRO A 608 6.67 31.83 -31.44
N ILE A 609 5.46 31.79 -30.87
CA ILE A 609 4.28 32.38 -31.52
C ILE A 609 4.47 33.90 -31.50
N ALA A 610 4.48 34.54 -32.68
CA ALA A 610 4.27 35.98 -32.77
C ALA A 610 2.77 36.22 -32.48
N LEU A 611 2.40 36.38 -31.21
CA LEU A 611 1.07 36.81 -30.82
C LEU A 611 0.92 38.28 -31.24
N ASP A 612 0.22 38.52 -32.35
CA ASP A 612 -0.30 39.83 -32.66
C ASP A 612 -1.36 40.17 -31.58
N LYS A 613 -1.00 41.05 -30.66
CA LYS A 613 -1.84 41.45 -29.51
C LYS A 613 -3.05 42.32 -29.89
N THR A 614 -3.57 42.19 -31.12
CA THR A 614 -4.61 43.08 -31.67
C THR A 614 -6.01 42.47 -31.71
N THR A 615 -6.30 41.38 -30.97
CA THR A 615 -7.68 40.91 -30.81
C THR A 615 -7.98 40.45 -29.39
N ALA A 616 -7.94 41.40 -28.44
CA ALA A 616 -8.69 41.26 -27.22
C ALA A 616 -10.12 41.76 -27.47
N PRO A 617 -11.17 40.98 -27.21
CA PRO A 617 -12.51 41.52 -27.22
C PRO A 617 -12.65 42.52 -26.08
N TYR A 618 -13.12 43.73 -26.43
CA TYR A 618 -13.56 44.75 -25.51
C TYR A 618 -14.50 44.13 -24.44
N LEU A 619 -14.02 44.04 -23.21
CA LEU A 619 -14.90 43.98 -22.04
C LEU A 619 -15.33 45.42 -21.78
N ASP A 620 -16.61 45.64 -21.94
CA ASP A 620 -17.32 46.90 -21.70
C ASP A 620 -17.11 47.33 -20.22
N GLU A 621 -16.21 48.32 -20.04
CA GLU A 621 -16.09 49.06 -18.80
C GLU A 621 -17.20 50.11 -18.73
N SER A 622 -18.37 49.72 -18.29
CA SER A 622 -19.37 50.66 -17.81
C SER A 622 -20.06 50.06 -16.59
N ILE A 623 -19.52 50.32 -15.45
CA ILE A 623 -20.13 50.66 -14.14
C ILE A 623 -18.98 50.75 -13.13
N ALA A 624 -18.36 51.89 -13.05
CA ALA A 624 -17.65 52.30 -11.86
C ALA A 624 -18.12 53.71 -11.51
N ASP A 625 -18.94 53.81 -10.54
CA ASP A 625 -19.19 55.10 -9.89
C ASP A 625 -18.78 55.04 -8.44
N GLU A 626 -17.92 56.01 -8.16
CA GLU A 626 -17.70 56.73 -6.92
C GLU A 626 -17.67 56.01 -5.56
N SER A 627 -16.48 55.94 -4.95
CA SER A 627 -16.26 56.71 -3.72
C SER A 627 -14.79 56.64 -3.26
N SER A 628 -14.18 57.81 -3.37
CA SER A 628 -13.29 58.52 -2.44
C SER A 628 -12.14 57.77 -1.76
N SER A 629 -10.95 58.13 -2.16
CA SER A 629 -9.99 59.00 -1.41
C SER A 629 -9.40 58.50 -0.10
N GLN A 630 -8.06 58.57 -0.10
CA GLN A 630 -7.16 58.77 1.05
C GLN A 630 -6.77 57.51 1.84
N MET A 631 -5.58 57.13 1.89
CA MET A 631 -4.39 57.63 2.60
C MET A 631 -3.21 56.68 2.41
N THR A 632 -2.16 57.20 1.86
CA THR A 632 -0.78 57.37 2.43
C THR A 632 -0.19 56.29 3.31
N GLU A 633 0.97 55.79 2.81
CA GLU A 633 2.24 55.62 3.54
C GLU A 633 2.32 54.70 4.76
N TYR A 634 3.25 53.85 4.69
CA TYR A 634 4.37 53.45 5.54
C TYR A 634 4.61 51.93 5.66
N LEU A 635 5.79 51.59 5.27
CA LEU A 635 6.68 50.47 5.56
C LEU A 635 6.51 49.18 4.76
#